data_fd292c1f67cff4a59a5a4c8adc0a3c1f
#
_entry.id   fd292c1f67cff4a59a5a4c8adc0a3c1f
#
_cell.length_a   1.000
_cell.length_b   1.000
_cell.length_c   1.000
_cell.angle_alpha   90.00
_cell.angle_beta   90.00
_cell.angle_gamma   90.00
#
_symmetry.space_group_name_H-M   'P 1'
#
loop_
_entity.id
_entity.type
_entity.pdbx_description
1 polymer ?
#
loop_
_entity_poly.entity_id
_entity_poly.type
_entity_poly.pdbx_seq_one_letter_code
_entity_poly.pdbx_strand_id
1 'polypeptide(L)'
;MAYEMAALMAIELATGWDPNDAEVVVGTSSGSFVASLMRNEALNLDSLVRPSDNREGVAERIRSHVFIKGTSFNVGRWVRHGIVPGVRRPGLTLFLGSPARYHAGGIADWVTTHIGPEAALSWPDRPTAIVAHDLRSGRRTVFGTDSAPEVGIADAVAASSAIPLIFQPYSLGDGLYVDGGVSSGTHADLVLGSPAPLDLVLVMAPLAAEVPRLRARFYEKMLDRVGARSLAGEIELIKSDWPDCDVLTLSPSPSVQNASRPNPMDASRSVATFMRTLISMKRTLAQPDVWERLHHHLIANRQTRRVATR
;
A
#
# COMPACT_ATOMS: atom_id res chain seq x y z
N MET A 1 3.15 -2.45 -4.90
CA MET A 1 4.16 -3.44 -4.41
C MET A 1 5.55 -3.18 -4.99
N ALA A 2 5.87 -3.46 -6.26
CA ALA A 2 7.24 -3.31 -6.80
C ALA A 2 7.81 -1.88 -6.67
N TYR A 3 6.98 -0.86 -6.80
CA TYR A 3 7.36 0.54 -6.59
C TYR A 3 7.73 0.81 -5.12
N GLU A 4 6.85 0.45 -4.20
CA GLU A 4 7.04 0.71 -2.77
C GLU A 4 8.28 -0.02 -2.22
N MET A 5 8.45 -1.30 -2.57
CA MET A 5 9.64 -2.07 -2.19
C MET A 5 10.93 -1.43 -2.69
N ALA A 6 10.98 -1.06 -3.98
CA ALA A 6 12.16 -0.43 -4.56
C ALA A 6 12.45 0.95 -3.97
N ALA A 7 11.41 1.72 -3.62
CA ALA A 7 11.57 3.02 -2.99
C ALA A 7 12.14 2.89 -1.56
N LEU A 8 11.61 1.97 -0.76
CA LEU A 8 12.13 1.69 0.59
C LEU A 8 13.58 1.21 0.55
N MET A 9 13.90 0.25 -0.32
CA MET A 9 15.28 -0.22 -0.51
C MET A 9 16.22 0.89 -0.96
N ALA A 10 15.77 1.80 -1.84
CA ALA A 10 16.60 2.92 -2.26
C ALA A 10 16.88 3.90 -1.12
N ILE A 11 15.92 4.16 -0.23
CA ILE A 11 16.10 4.98 0.96
C ILE A 11 17.08 4.30 1.92
N GLU A 12 16.89 3.02 2.20
CA GLU A 12 17.78 2.23 3.06
C GLU A 12 19.22 2.24 2.54
N LEU A 13 19.43 1.98 1.25
CA LEU A 13 20.74 2.02 0.61
C LEU A 13 21.40 3.42 0.66
N ALA A 14 20.60 4.49 0.56
CA ALA A 14 21.11 5.85 0.56
C ALA A 14 21.41 6.38 1.97
N THR A 15 20.63 5.99 2.97
CA THR A 15 20.69 6.56 4.33
C THR A 15 21.19 5.59 5.38
N GLY A 16 21.22 4.30 5.09
CA GLY A 16 21.48 3.25 6.08
C GLY A 16 20.36 3.10 7.12
N TRP A 17 19.22 3.77 6.93
CA TRP A 17 18.06 3.63 7.81
C TRP A 17 17.25 2.39 7.42
N ASP A 18 16.98 1.53 8.39
CA ASP A 18 16.13 0.36 8.19
C ASP A 18 14.65 0.79 8.21
N PRO A 19 13.88 0.58 7.13
CA PRO A 19 12.46 0.91 7.12
C PRO A 19 11.64 0.26 8.24
N ASN A 20 12.09 -0.90 8.76
CA ASN A 20 11.46 -1.55 9.90
C ASN A 20 11.61 -0.73 11.21
N ASP A 21 12.54 0.22 11.27
CA ASP A 21 12.69 1.15 12.39
C ASP A 21 11.59 2.24 12.45
N ALA A 22 10.72 2.35 11.45
CA ALA A 22 9.58 3.27 11.48
C ALA A 22 8.70 3.03 12.72
N GLU A 23 8.33 4.10 13.43
CA GLU A 23 7.51 4.03 14.64
C GLU A 23 6.10 3.51 14.32
N VAL A 24 5.52 3.99 13.22
CA VAL A 24 4.19 3.58 12.73
C VAL A 24 4.29 3.23 11.25
N VAL A 25 3.61 2.18 10.84
CA VAL A 25 3.47 1.82 9.42
C VAL A 25 2.00 1.70 9.06
N VAL A 26 1.60 2.38 8.00
CA VAL A 26 0.25 2.30 7.44
C VAL A 26 0.31 1.73 6.04
N GLY A 27 -0.41 0.64 5.80
CA GLY A 27 -0.45 -0.03 4.52
C GLY A 27 -1.86 -0.14 3.93
N THR A 28 -1.99 0.13 2.63
CA THR A 28 -3.23 -0.04 1.87
C THR A 28 -2.95 -0.81 0.60
N SER A 29 -3.76 -1.80 0.27
CA SER A 29 -3.61 -2.60 -0.95
C SER A 29 -2.18 -3.16 -1.09
N SER A 30 -1.46 -2.86 -2.16
CA SER A 30 -0.05 -3.27 -2.32
C SER A 30 0.86 -2.80 -1.17
N GLY A 31 0.57 -1.65 -0.56
CA GLY A 31 1.27 -1.14 0.60
C GLY A 31 1.06 -1.98 1.86
N SER A 32 -0.12 -2.59 2.02
CA SER A 32 -0.37 -3.51 3.13
C SER A 32 0.48 -4.77 3.05
N PHE A 33 0.69 -5.30 1.85
CA PHE A 33 1.58 -6.42 1.61
C PHE A 33 3.04 -6.04 1.93
N VAL A 34 3.51 -4.88 1.46
CA VAL A 34 4.86 -4.38 1.76
C VAL A 34 5.04 -4.16 3.26
N ALA A 35 4.05 -3.58 3.95
CA ALA A 35 4.07 -3.38 5.38
C ALA A 35 4.20 -4.72 6.15
N SER A 36 3.45 -5.75 5.75
CA SER A 36 3.51 -7.06 6.39
C SER A 36 4.87 -7.73 6.20
N LEU A 37 5.46 -7.66 4.99
CA LEU A 37 6.81 -8.19 4.74
C LEU A 37 7.87 -7.43 5.52
N MET A 38 7.79 -6.11 5.54
CA MET A 38 8.75 -5.24 6.22
C MET A 38 8.77 -5.51 7.73
N ARG A 39 7.61 -5.57 8.35
CA ARG A 39 7.47 -5.80 9.80
C ARG A 39 7.89 -7.20 10.24
N ASN A 40 7.90 -8.16 9.33
CA ASN A 40 8.35 -9.53 9.58
C ASN A 40 9.75 -9.83 8.99
N GLU A 41 10.54 -8.79 8.70
CA GLU A 41 11.91 -8.90 8.15
C GLU A 41 12.00 -9.74 6.85
N ALA A 42 10.87 -9.87 6.16
CA ALA A 42 10.73 -10.63 4.92
C ALA A 42 10.77 -9.75 3.66
N LEU A 43 11.08 -8.44 3.81
CA LEU A 43 11.19 -7.50 2.70
C LEU A 43 12.56 -7.64 2.03
N ASN A 44 12.68 -8.59 1.12
CA ASN A 44 13.91 -8.84 0.37
C ASN A 44 13.61 -9.06 -1.12
N LEU A 45 14.65 -9.08 -1.95
CA LEU A 45 14.49 -9.32 -3.39
C LEU A 45 13.89 -10.68 -3.71
N ASP A 46 14.15 -11.70 -2.89
CA ASP A 46 13.65 -13.05 -3.10
C ASP A 46 12.13 -13.14 -2.92
N SER A 47 11.53 -12.21 -2.19
CA SER A 47 10.07 -12.09 -2.08
C SER A 47 9.41 -11.69 -3.41
N LEU A 48 10.16 -11.01 -4.31
CA LEU A 48 9.72 -10.66 -5.66
C LEU A 48 10.25 -11.63 -6.72
N VAL A 49 11.54 -11.96 -6.67
CA VAL A 49 12.25 -12.67 -7.73
C VAL A 49 13.19 -13.70 -7.11
N ARG A 50 12.97 -14.99 -7.37
CA ARG A 50 13.97 -16.01 -7.02
C ARG A 50 15.10 -16.01 -8.05
N PRO A 51 16.33 -16.42 -7.68
CA PRO A 51 17.48 -16.46 -8.60
C PRO A 51 17.24 -17.30 -9.87
N SER A 52 16.35 -18.29 -9.80
CA SER A 52 15.96 -19.16 -10.92
C SER A 52 14.82 -18.61 -11.78
N ASP A 53 14.19 -17.51 -11.38
CA ASP A 53 13.01 -17.00 -12.07
C ASP A 53 13.39 -16.16 -13.29
N ASN A 54 12.81 -16.50 -14.42
CA ASN A 54 12.63 -15.55 -15.51
C ASN A 54 11.36 -14.70 -15.29
N ARG A 55 11.12 -13.68 -16.11
CA ARG A 55 9.94 -12.80 -15.99
C ARG A 55 8.61 -13.57 -16.02
N GLU A 56 8.54 -14.64 -16.80
CA GLU A 56 7.35 -15.48 -16.95
C GLU A 56 7.12 -16.31 -15.69
N GLY A 57 8.18 -16.87 -15.08
CA GLY A 57 8.11 -17.62 -13.83
C GLY A 57 7.62 -16.79 -12.64
N VAL A 58 8.07 -15.54 -12.50
CA VAL A 58 7.55 -14.61 -11.48
C VAL A 58 6.05 -14.34 -11.71
N ALA A 59 5.67 -14.05 -12.95
CA ALA A 59 4.28 -13.75 -13.28
C ALA A 59 3.35 -14.95 -13.05
N GLU A 60 3.80 -16.15 -13.41
CA GLU A 60 3.02 -17.37 -13.23
C GLU A 60 2.87 -17.73 -11.75
N ARG A 61 3.92 -17.59 -10.96
CA ARG A 61 3.86 -17.84 -9.51
C ARG A 61 2.87 -16.90 -8.82
N ILE A 62 2.93 -15.59 -9.09
CA ILE A 62 1.96 -14.64 -8.55
C ILE A 62 0.55 -14.97 -9.04
N ARG A 63 0.39 -15.29 -10.33
CA ARG A 63 -0.90 -15.59 -10.92
C ARG A 63 -1.54 -16.85 -10.32
N SER A 64 -0.78 -17.91 -10.14
CA SER A 64 -1.29 -19.19 -9.63
C SER A 64 -1.69 -19.11 -8.15
N HIS A 65 -1.00 -18.31 -7.34
CA HIS A 65 -1.27 -18.20 -5.90
C HIS A 65 -2.33 -17.11 -5.60
N VAL A 66 -2.21 -15.94 -6.23
CA VAL A 66 -3.03 -14.77 -5.89
C VAL A 66 -4.39 -14.81 -6.57
N PHE A 67 -4.47 -15.26 -7.84
CA PHE A 67 -5.70 -15.19 -8.62
C PHE A 67 -6.51 -16.50 -8.57
N ILE A 68 -6.95 -16.89 -7.40
CA ILE A 68 -7.80 -18.06 -7.17
C ILE A 68 -9.22 -17.74 -7.64
N LYS A 69 -9.82 -18.61 -8.48
CA LYS A 69 -11.19 -18.41 -8.96
C LYS A 69 -12.21 -18.45 -7.83
N GLY A 70 -13.02 -17.44 -7.71
CA GLY A 70 -14.14 -17.39 -6.78
C GLY A 70 -15.37 -18.14 -7.30
N THR A 71 -16.20 -18.60 -6.39
CA THR A 71 -17.38 -19.43 -6.70
C THR A 71 -18.69 -18.67 -6.76
N SER A 72 -18.75 -17.41 -6.28
CA SER A 72 -20.00 -16.65 -6.16
C SER A 72 -20.06 -15.46 -7.11
N PHE A 73 -21.20 -15.36 -7.82
CA PHE A 73 -21.54 -14.24 -8.68
C PHE A 73 -22.76 -13.52 -8.09
N ASN A 74 -22.55 -12.56 -7.17
CA ASN A 74 -23.61 -11.92 -6.40
C ASN A 74 -23.93 -10.51 -6.93
N VAL A 75 -24.87 -10.43 -7.89
CA VAL A 75 -25.33 -9.15 -8.47
C VAL A 75 -26.12 -8.31 -7.45
N GLY A 76 -26.89 -8.96 -6.57
CA GLY A 76 -27.69 -8.26 -5.54
C GLY A 76 -26.79 -7.44 -4.58
N ARG A 77 -25.63 -7.97 -4.24
CA ARG A 77 -24.63 -7.25 -3.46
C ARG A 77 -24.13 -5.99 -4.18
N TRP A 78 -23.86 -6.09 -5.48
CA TRP A 78 -23.44 -4.94 -6.28
C TRP A 78 -24.55 -3.87 -6.39
N VAL A 79 -25.79 -4.28 -6.62
CA VAL A 79 -26.94 -3.36 -6.63
C VAL A 79 -27.00 -2.59 -5.31
N ARG A 80 -26.92 -3.31 -4.19
CA ARG A 80 -27.03 -2.71 -2.84
C ARG A 80 -25.90 -1.77 -2.48
N HIS A 81 -24.63 -2.14 -2.72
CA HIS A 81 -23.47 -1.42 -2.22
C HIS A 81 -22.78 -0.56 -3.29
N GLY A 82 -23.00 -0.82 -4.57
CA GLY A 82 -22.39 -0.09 -5.67
C GLY A 82 -23.38 0.74 -6.46
N ILE A 83 -24.37 0.12 -7.10
CA ILE A 83 -25.24 0.82 -8.04
C ILE A 83 -26.12 1.85 -7.34
N VAL A 84 -26.84 1.46 -6.30
CA VAL A 84 -27.76 2.37 -5.59
C VAL A 84 -27.02 3.57 -4.96
N PRO A 85 -25.92 3.39 -4.19
CA PRO A 85 -25.15 4.51 -3.70
C PRO A 85 -24.42 5.29 -4.81
N GLY A 86 -23.94 4.58 -5.85
CA GLY A 86 -23.20 5.18 -6.96
C GLY A 86 -24.01 6.12 -7.84
N VAL A 87 -25.34 5.94 -7.92
CA VAL A 87 -26.25 6.90 -8.57
C VAL A 87 -26.25 8.24 -7.85
N ARG A 88 -26.16 8.21 -6.51
CA ARG A 88 -26.16 9.44 -5.69
C ARG A 88 -24.77 10.07 -5.56
N ARG A 89 -23.71 9.25 -5.60
CA ARG A 89 -22.31 9.67 -5.48
C ARG A 89 -21.48 8.95 -6.55
N PRO A 90 -21.48 9.44 -7.80
CA PRO A 90 -20.77 8.79 -8.90
C PRO A 90 -19.25 8.80 -8.64
N GLY A 91 -18.59 7.69 -9.00
CA GLY A 91 -17.16 7.51 -8.82
C GLY A 91 -16.81 6.06 -8.51
N LEU A 92 -15.79 5.84 -7.70
CA LEU A 92 -15.35 4.49 -7.28
C LEU A 92 -16.45 3.73 -6.53
N THR A 93 -17.37 4.43 -5.88
CA THR A 93 -18.53 3.85 -5.19
C THR A 93 -19.35 2.93 -6.10
N LEU A 94 -19.43 3.22 -7.39
CA LEU A 94 -20.18 2.41 -8.37
C LEU A 94 -19.67 0.97 -8.46
N PHE A 95 -18.42 0.74 -8.15
CA PHE A 95 -17.77 -0.57 -8.24
C PHE A 95 -17.82 -1.39 -6.95
N LEU A 96 -18.30 -0.80 -5.85
CA LEU A 96 -18.36 -1.47 -4.57
C LEU A 96 -19.30 -2.69 -4.61
N GLY A 97 -18.82 -3.81 -4.11
CA GLY A 97 -19.59 -5.06 -4.10
C GLY A 97 -19.84 -5.68 -5.47
N SER A 98 -19.18 -5.18 -6.55
CA SER A 98 -19.31 -5.71 -7.90
C SER A 98 -19.00 -7.20 -7.96
N PRO A 99 -19.64 -7.94 -8.90
CA PRO A 99 -19.23 -9.29 -9.21
C PRO A 99 -17.78 -9.31 -9.68
N ALA A 100 -17.01 -10.29 -9.20
CA ALA A 100 -15.62 -10.45 -9.58
C ALA A 100 -15.27 -11.93 -9.73
N ARG A 101 -14.24 -12.18 -10.54
CA ARG A 101 -13.84 -13.53 -10.93
C ARG A 101 -13.01 -14.24 -9.87
N TYR A 102 -12.24 -13.48 -9.07
CA TYR A 102 -11.26 -14.03 -8.17
C TYR A 102 -11.64 -13.81 -6.70
N HIS A 103 -11.14 -14.68 -5.82
CA HIS A 103 -11.25 -14.57 -4.38
C HIS A 103 -9.92 -14.11 -3.78
N ALA A 104 -9.96 -13.18 -2.84
CA ALA A 104 -8.75 -12.58 -2.28
C ALA A 104 -8.00 -13.50 -1.27
N GLY A 105 -8.54 -14.68 -0.93
CA GLY A 105 -7.87 -15.63 -0.03
C GLY A 105 -6.46 -16.04 -0.48
N GLY A 106 -6.23 -16.11 -1.80
CA GLY A 106 -4.89 -16.38 -2.32
C GLY A 106 -3.85 -15.31 -1.97
N ILE A 107 -4.31 -14.09 -1.63
CA ILE A 107 -3.42 -13.04 -1.13
C ILE A 107 -2.98 -13.37 0.30
N ALA A 108 -3.90 -13.83 1.16
CA ALA A 108 -3.56 -14.28 2.51
C ALA A 108 -2.58 -15.46 2.48
N ASP A 109 -2.83 -16.44 1.61
CA ASP A 109 -1.92 -17.58 1.42
C ASP A 109 -0.52 -17.14 0.94
N TRP A 110 -0.49 -16.15 0.04
CA TRP A 110 0.76 -15.57 -0.44
C TRP A 110 1.54 -14.87 0.69
N VAL A 111 0.87 -14.07 1.52
CA VAL A 111 1.48 -13.43 2.70
C VAL A 111 2.02 -14.49 3.64
N THR A 112 1.19 -15.48 3.99
CA THR A 112 1.56 -16.59 4.88
C THR A 112 2.80 -17.34 4.39
N THR A 113 2.92 -17.54 3.08
CA THR A 113 4.09 -18.21 2.49
C THR A 113 5.40 -17.41 2.71
N HIS A 114 5.31 -16.08 2.82
CA HIS A 114 6.49 -15.22 2.95
C HIS A 114 6.88 -14.91 4.39
N ILE A 115 5.89 -14.74 5.28
CA ILE A 115 6.16 -14.38 6.68
C ILE A 115 6.03 -15.56 7.65
N GLY A 116 5.54 -16.69 7.18
CA GLY A 116 5.29 -17.89 8.00
C GLY A 116 3.89 -17.92 8.62
N PRO A 117 3.41 -19.13 8.99
CA PRO A 117 2.04 -19.32 9.47
C PRO A 117 1.76 -18.66 10.81
N GLU A 118 2.71 -18.61 11.72
CA GLU A 118 2.54 -18.00 13.05
C GLU A 118 2.42 -16.47 12.93
N ALA A 119 3.34 -15.84 12.21
CA ALA A 119 3.32 -14.39 11.95
C ALA A 119 2.09 -13.97 11.14
N ALA A 120 1.57 -14.81 10.26
CA ALA A 120 0.37 -14.54 9.47
C ALA A 120 -0.90 -14.41 10.31
N LEU A 121 -0.96 -15.09 11.45
CA LEU A 121 -2.09 -15.09 12.39
C LEU A 121 -1.98 -14.03 13.49
N SER A 122 -0.84 -13.36 13.61
CA SER A 122 -0.56 -12.37 14.65
C SER A 122 -0.30 -10.98 14.07
N TRP A 123 -0.04 -10.02 14.92
CA TRP A 123 0.39 -8.67 14.56
C TRP A 123 1.82 -8.43 15.04
N PRO A 124 2.60 -7.61 14.30
CA PRO A 124 3.93 -7.20 14.75
C PRO A 124 3.84 -6.38 16.06
N ASP A 125 4.89 -6.45 16.88
CA ASP A 125 4.98 -5.66 18.12
C ASP A 125 4.97 -4.15 17.85
N ARG A 126 5.52 -3.72 16.72
CA ARG A 126 5.55 -2.32 16.33
C ARG A 126 4.23 -1.89 15.68
N PRO A 127 3.71 -0.69 15.97
CA PRO A 127 2.45 -0.18 15.44
C PRO A 127 2.35 -0.33 13.92
N THR A 128 1.37 -1.09 13.49
CA THR A 128 1.14 -1.39 12.07
C THR A 128 -0.35 -1.38 11.79
N ALA A 129 -0.77 -0.56 10.85
CA ALA A 129 -2.16 -0.41 10.46
C ALA A 129 -2.36 -0.87 9.00
N ILE A 130 -3.31 -1.76 8.77
CA ILE A 130 -3.73 -2.21 7.45
C ILE A 130 -5.15 -1.72 7.20
N VAL A 131 -5.36 -1.01 6.09
CA VAL A 131 -6.64 -0.33 5.85
C VAL A 131 -7.44 -1.02 4.76
N ALA A 132 -8.68 -1.38 5.07
CA ALA A 132 -9.68 -1.84 4.11
C ALA A 132 -10.95 -0.97 4.20
N HIS A 133 -11.85 -1.12 3.24
CA HIS A 133 -13.16 -0.48 3.24
C HIS A 133 -14.24 -1.51 3.53
N ASP A 134 -14.99 -1.31 4.60
CA ASP A 134 -16.12 -2.18 4.94
C ASP A 134 -17.38 -1.75 4.17
N LEU A 135 -17.92 -2.66 3.36
CA LEU A 135 -19.12 -2.43 2.57
C LEU A 135 -20.39 -2.29 3.42
N ARG A 136 -20.42 -2.84 4.63
CA ARG A 136 -21.60 -2.79 5.49
C ARG A 136 -21.73 -1.46 6.20
N SER A 137 -20.65 -0.98 6.80
CA SER A 137 -20.62 0.33 7.46
C SER A 137 -20.42 1.50 6.48
N GLY A 138 -19.87 1.22 5.29
CA GLY A 138 -19.49 2.25 4.31
C GLY A 138 -18.31 3.10 4.79
N ARG A 139 -17.50 2.59 5.70
CA ARG A 139 -16.35 3.28 6.31
C ARG A 139 -15.06 2.48 6.11
N ARG A 140 -13.93 3.16 6.29
CA ARG A 140 -12.65 2.47 6.40
C ARG A 140 -12.58 1.69 7.72
N THR A 141 -11.98 0.51 7.68
CA THR A 141 -11.60 -0.29 8.85
C THR A 141 -10.08 -0.30 8.91
N VAL A 142 -9.53 -0.02 10.08
CA VAL A 142 -8.10 0.06 10.33
C VAL A 142 -7.71 -1.15 11.17
N PHE A 143 -7.34 -2.24 10.51
CA PHE A 143 -6.86 -3.45 11.18
C PHE A 143 -5.52 -3.19 11.87
N GLY A 144 -5.28 -3.87 12.98
CA GLY A 144 -4.12 -3.64 13.86
C GLY A 144 -4.38 -2.58 14.93
N THR A 145 -5.66 -2.15 15.10
CA THR A 145 -6.12 -1.26 16.15
C THR A 145 -7.23 -1.91 16.99
N ASP A 146 -7.41 -1.48 18.22
CA ASP A 146 -8.42 -2.01 19.14
C ASP A 146 -9.87 -1.86 18.65
N SER A 147 -10.11 -0.94 17.72
CA SER A 147 -11.44 -0.69 17.15
C SER A 147 -11.80 -1.62 15.97
N ALA A 148 -10.85 -2.41 15.49
CA ALA A 148 -11.05 -3.31 14.36
C ALA A 148 -11.35 -4.74 14.83
N PRO A 149 -11.97 -5.57 13.99
CA PRO A 149 -12.08 -7.00 14.26
C PRO A 149 -10.71 -7.65 14.49
N GLU A 150 -10.65 -8.58 15.43
CA GLU A 150 -9.46 -9.35 15.73
C GLU A 150 -9.23 -10.40 14.63
N VAL A 151 -8.25 -10.16 13.77
CA VAL A 151 -7.90 -11.02 12.63
C VAL A 151 -6.38 -11.04 12.46
N GLY A 152 -5.84 -12.08 11.84
CA GLY A 152 -4.41 -12.14 11.49
C GLY A 152 -4.02 -11.12 10.42
N ILE A 153 -2.74 -10.73 10.41
CA ILE A 153 -2.23 -9.74 9.45
C ILE A 153 -2.41 -10.19 7.99
N ALA A 154 -2.32 -11.49 7.71
CA ALA A 154 -2.50 -12.02 6.36
C ALA A 154 -3.93 -11.81 5.84
N ASP A 155 -4.94 -12.02 6.67
CA ASP A 155 -6.34 -11.76 6.35
C ASP A 155 -6.61 -10.26 6.19
N ALA A 156 -6.03 -9.43 7.04
CA ALA A 156 -6.12 -7.98 6.91
C ALA A 156 -5.53 -7.48 5.56
N VAL A 157 -4.40 -8.04 5.11
CA VAL A 157 -3.80 -7.74 3.80
C VAL A 157 -4.70 -8.20 2.66
N ALA A 158 -5.32 -9.38 2.76
CA ALA A 158 -6.27 -9.88 1.76
C ALA A 158 -7.50 -8.97 1.67
N ALA A 159 -8.06 -8.55 2.80
CA ALA A 159 -9.17 -7.60 2.87
C ALA A 159 -8.80 -6.25 2.24
N SER A 160 -7.61 -5.72 2.59
CA SER A 160 -7.07 -4.46 2.08
C SER A 160 -6.78 -4.48 0.58
N SER A 161 -6.56 -5.66 0.00
CA SER A 161 -6.19 -5.85 -1.40
C SER A 161 -7.33 -6.43 -2.26
N ALA A 162 -8.53 -6.54 -1.74
CA ALA A 162 -9.71 -7.05 -2.44
C ALA A 162 -10.28 -6.01 -3.42
N ILE A 163 -9.52 -5.72 -4.50
CA ILE A 163 -9.85 -4.68 -5.50
C ILE A 163 -11.18 -4.99 -6.19
N PRO A 164 -12.17 -4.07 -6.15
CA PRO A 164 -13.44 -4.23 -6.85
C PRO A 164 -13.26 -4.55 -8.34
N LEU A 165 -14.17 -5.31 -8.94
CA LEU A 165 -14.12 -5.85 -10.29
C LEU A 165 -13.11 -6.99 -10.51
N ILE A 166 -12.08 -7.11 -9.69
CA ILE A 166 -11.03 -8.13 -9.81
C ILE A 166 -11.25 -9.23 -8.78
N PHE A 167 -11.35 -8.83 -7.52
CA PHE A 167 -11.61 -9.72 -6.41
C PHE A 167 -13.01 -9.53 -5.85
N GLN A 168 -13.59 -10.64 -5.41
CA GLN A 168 -14.81 -10.62 -4.61
C GLN A 168 -14.50 -9.96 -3.27
N PRO A 169 -15.47 -9.23 -2.67
CA PRO A 169 -15.29 -8.71 -1.31
C PRO A 169 -14.91 -9.82 -0.34
N TYR A 170 -13.94 -9.54 0.51
CA TYR A 170 -13.39 -10.49 1.47
C TYR A 170 -14.21 -10.46 2.76
N SER A 171 -14.68 -11.64 3.22
CA SER A 171 -15.50 -11.74 4.45
C SER A 171 -14.60 -12.10 5.63
N LEU A 172 -14.66 -11.29 6.71
CA LEU A 172 -13.98 -11.53 7.97
C LEU A 172 -14.98 -11.31 9.10
N GLY A 173 -15.33 -12.37 9.84
CA GLY A 173 -16.39 -12.32 10.82
C GLY A 173 -17.69 -11.80 10.22
N ASP A 174 -18.25 -10.75 10.83
CA ASP A 174 -19.44 -10.08 10.32
C ASP A 174 -19.13 -9.02 9.26
N GLY A 175 -17.88 -8.66 9.03
CA GLY A 175 -17.47 -7.65 8.07
C GLY A 175 -17.41 -8.15 6.63
N LEU A 176 -17.52 -7.24 5.67
CA LEU A 176 -17.39 -7.51 4.24
C LEU A 176 -16.52 -6.42 3.60
N TYR A 177 -15.29 -6.76 3.28
CA TYR A 177 -14.25 -5.80 2.97
C TYR A 177 -13.87 -5.78 1.50
N VAL A 178 -13.53 -4.60 1.02
CA VAL A 178 -12.87 -4.37 -0.26
C VAL A 178 -11.62 -3.51 -0.04
N ASP A 179 -10.81 -3.40 -1.09
CA ASP A 179 -9.57 -2.62 -1.08
C ASP A 179 -9.78 -1.21 -0.48
N GLY A 180 -8.90 -0.85 0.46
CA GLY A 180 -8.92 0.46 1.13
C GLY A 180 -8.71 1.63 0.17
N GLY A 181 -8.10 1.39 -0.98
CA GLY A 181 -7.88 2.38 -2.04
C GLY A 181 -9.17 3.00 -2.61
N VAL A 182 -10.34 2.43 -2.33
CA VAL A 182 -11.64 3.06 -2.67
C VAL A 182 -11.93 4.29 -1.81
N SER A 183 -11.33 4.39 -0.62
CA SER A 183 -11.44 5.53 0.29
C SER A 183 -10.24 6.47 0.14
N SER A 184 -9.03 5.95 0.25
CA SER A 184 -7.77 6.63 -0.03
C SER A 184 -6.69 5.64 -0.40
N GLY A 185 -5.75 6.05 -1.27
CA GLY A 185 -4.59 5.23 -1.64
C GLY A 185 -3.46 5.24 -0.61
N THR A 186 -3.48 6.15 0.36
CA THR A 186 -2.39 6.40 1.30
C THR A 186 -2.81 6.29 2.76
N HIS A 187 -3.96 6.84 3.13
CA HIS A 187 -4.42 6.94 4.52
C HIS A 187 -3.36 7.50 5.48
N ALA A 188 -2.57 8.47 5.00
CA ALA A 188 -1.47 9.04 5.75
C ALA A 188 -1.91 9.74 7.06
N ASP A 189 -3.16 10.21 7.12
CA ASP A 189 -3.77 10.79 8.32
C ASP A 189 -3.81 9.84 9.52
N LEU A 190 -3.71 8.52 9.29
CA LEU A 190 -3.71 7.54 10.38
C LEU A 190 -2.45 7.59 11.26
N VAL A 191 -1.38 8.21 10.81
CA VAL A 191 -0.19 8.45 11.64
C VAL A 191 -0.51 9.33 12.86
N LEU A 192 -1.57 10.14 12.79
CA LEU A 192 -2.07 10.97 13.90
C LEU A 192 -2.58 10.13 15.09
N GLY A 193 -2.78 8.82 14.91
CA GLY A 193 -3.01 7.88 16.00
C GLY A 193 -1.76 7.56 16.83
N SER A 194 -0.59 8.04 16.46
CA SER A 194 0.63 7.91 17.27
C SER A 194 0.48 8.67 18.59
N PRO A 195 1.00 8.12 19.71
CA PRO A 195 0.89 8.76 21.03
C PRO A 195 1.69 10.09 21.13
N ALA A 196 2.61 10.33 20.22
CA ALA A 196 3.39 11.56 20.11
C ALA A 196 3.53 11.99 18.65
N PRO A 197 3.72 13.31 18.38
CA PRO A 197 4.04 13.81 17.06
C PRO A 197 5.28 13.13 16.48
N LEU A 198 5.21 12.81 15.19
CA LEU A 198 6.34 12.25 14.44
C LEU A 198 7.16 13.40 13.81
N ASP A 199 8.48 13.22 13.77
CA ASP A 199 9.38 14.18 13.13
C ASP A 199 9.28 14.13 11.59
N LEU A 200 9.05 12.93 11.04
CA LEU A 200 8.99 12.70 9.59
C LEU A 200 7.92 11.67 9.26
N VAL A 201 7.10 11.98 8.27
CA VAL A 201 6.16 11.05 7.62
C VAL A 201 6.59 10.83 6.17
N LEU A 202 6.97 9.59 5.83
CA LEU A 202 7.29 9.18 4.46
C LEU A 202 6.06 8.57 3.80
N VAL A 203 5.56 9.18 2.74
CA VAL A 203 4.39 8.71 2.00
C VAL A 203 4.79 8.14 0.65
N MET A 204 4.66 6.83 0.47
CA MET A 204 4.79 6.18 -0.83
C MET A 204 3.45 6.25 -1.56
N ALA A 205 3.35 7.09 -2.58
CA ALA A 205 2.08 7.40 -3.24
C ALA A 205 2.04 6.96 -4.72
N PRO A 206 1.90 5.65 -5.02
CA PRO A 206 1.96 5.13 -6.39
C PRO A 206 0.83 5.63 -7.29
N LEU A 207 -0.30 6.06 -6.72
CA LEU A 207 -1.49 6.57 -7.42
C LEU A 207 -1.69 8.07 -7.26
N ALA A 208 -0.76 8.80 -6.66
CA ALA A 208 -0.80 10.26 -6.52
C ALA A 208 0.35 10.92 -7.29
N ALA A 209 0.47 10.60 -8.58
CA ALA A 209 1.55 11.13 -9.42
C ALA A 209 1.40 12.64 -9.62
N GLU A 210 2.41 13.39 -9.24
CA GLU A 210 2.48 14.86 -9.45
C GLU A 210 2.49 15.22 -10.93
N VAL A 211 3.18 14.41 -11.75
CA VAL A 211 3.26 14.61 -13.19
C VAL A 211 2.19 13.76 -13.89
N PRO A 212 1.28 14.38 -14.65
CA PRO A 212 0.25 13.66 -15.39
C PRO A 212 0.88 12.61 -16.32
N ARG A 213 0.32 11.42 -16.32
CA ARG A 213 0.76 10.33 -17.21
C ARG A 213 0.60 10.73 -18.66
N LEU A 214 1.67 10.63 -19.44
CA LEU A 214 1.60 10.80 -20.88
C LEU A 214 0.60 9.81 -21.50
N ARG A 215 -0.37 10.31 -22.28
CA ARG A 215 -1.44 9.49 -22.90
C ARG A 215 -2.22 8.65 -21.87
N ALA A 216 -2.49 9.23 -20.68
CA ALA A 216 -3.27 8.57 -19.65
C ALA A 216 -4.68 8.24 -20.15
N ARG A 217 -5.14 7.01 -19.91
CA ARG A 217 -6.51 6.59 -20.11
C ARG A 217 -7.43 7.30 -19.10
N PHE A 218 -8.72 7.39 -19.41
CA PHE A 218 -9.67 8.09 -18.55
C PHE A 218 -9.65 7.60 -17.10
N TYR A 219 -9.63 6.27 -16.89
CA TYR A 219 -9.61 5.67 -15.57
C TYR A 219 -8.30 5.96 -14.80
N GLU A 220 -7.14 5.99 -15.49
CA GLU A 220 -5.85 6.33 -14.88
C GLU A 220 -5.85 7.77 -14.36
N LYS A 221 -6.38 8.71 -15.17
CA LYS A 221 -6.53 10.11 -14.75
C LYS A 221 -7.47 10.28 -13.57
N MET A 222 -8.53 9.47 -13.51
CA MET A 222 -9.49 9.47 -12.41
C MET A 222 -8.82 8.98 -11.12
N LEU A 223 -8.10 7.85 -11.16
CA LEU A 223 -7.39 7.28 -10.01
C LEU A 223 -6.31 8.24 -9.50
N ASP A 224 -5.46 8.78 -10.39
CA ASP A 224 -4.42 9.74 -9.99
C ASP A 224 -5.03 11.01 -9.37
N ARG A 225 -6.15 11.51 -9.89
CA ARG A 225 -6.82 12.69 -9.35
C ARG A 225 -7.45 12.43 -7.98
N VAL A 226 -8.08 11.27 -7.81
CA VAL A 226 -8.67 10.89 -6.51
C VAL A 226 -7.56 10.68 -5.49
N GLY A 227 -6.50 9.95 -5.84
CA GLY A 227 -5.35 9.73 -4.96
C GLY A 227 -4.67 11.03 -4.53
N ALA A 228 -4.40 11.93 -5.49
CA ALA A 228 -3.77 13.22 -5.18
C ALA A 228 -4.64 14.10 -4.26
N ARG A 229 -5.96 14.10 -4.45
CA ARG A 229 -6.87 14.88 -3.58
C ARG A 229 -6.94 14.31 -2.16
N SER A 230 -7.06 12.99 -2.03
CA SER A 230 -7.06 12.33 -0.71
C SER A 230 -5.76 12.65 0.04
N LEU A 231 -4.63 12.46 -0.62
CA LEU A 231 -3.32 12.72 -0.04
C LEU A 231 -3.15 14.17 0.38
N ALA A 232 -3.59 15.13 -0.45
CA ALA A 232 -3.51 16.55 -0.09
C ALA A 232 -4.29 16.86 1.19
N GLY A 233 -5.50 16.33 1.34
CA GLY A 233 -6.30 16.50 2.55
C GLY A 233 -5.69 15.81 3.78
N GLU A 234 -5.08 14.63 3.59
CA GLU A 234 -4.38 13.91 4.67
C GLU A 234 -3.13 14.69 5.14
N ILE A 235 -2.35 15.25 4.21
CA ILE A 235 -1.19 16.10 4.55
C ILE A 235 -1.64 17.36 5.29
N GLU A 236 -2.75 17.99 4.86
CA GLU A 236 -3.30 19.16 5.53
C GLU A 236 -3.68 18.85 6.98
N LEU A 237 -4.31 17.70 7.24
CA LEU A 237 -4.62 17.23 8.59
C LEU A 237 -3.35 17.02 9.42
N ILE A 238 -2.35 16.32 8.89
CA ILE A 238 -1.08 16.11 9.59
C ILE A 238 -0.41 17.44 9.94
N LYS A 239 -0.35 18.36 8.99
CA LYS A 239 0.28 19.68 9.21
C LYS A 239 -0.52 20.57 10.15
N SER A 240 -1.83 20.41 10.21
CA SER A 240 -2.69 21.11 11.17
C SER A 240 -2.43 20.65 12.61
N ASP A 241 -2.34 19.35 12.82
CA ASP A 241 -2.15 18.77 14.16
C ASP A 241 -0.68 18.76 14.59
N TRP A 242 0.23 18.54 13.62
CA TRP A 242 1.69 18.51 13.82
C TRP A 242 2.40 19.47 12.87
N PRO A 243 2.43 20.79 13.16
CA PRO A 243 3.01 21.81 12.26
C PRO A 243 4.49 21.58 11.93
N ASP A 244 5.25 21.05 12.89
CA ASP A 244 6.69 20.81 12.76
C ASP A 244 7.04 19.46 12.12
N CYS A 245 6.05 18.58 11.90
CA CYS A 245 6.28 17.29 11.25
C CYS A 245 6.62 17.47 9.78
N ASP A 246 7.75 16.96 9.32
CA ASP A 246 8.03 16.89 7.89
C ASP A 246 7.21 15.80 7.21
N VAL A 247 6.55 16.14 6.09
CA VAL A 247 5.86 15.15 5.25
C VAL A 247 6.53 15.10 3.89
N LEU A 248 7.18 13.97 3.59
CA LEU A 248 7.85 13.73 2.31
C LEU A 248 7.06 12.72 1.50
N THR A 249 6.49 13.18 0.39
CA THR A 249 5.76 12.34 -0.56
C THR A 249 6.69 11.86 -1.67
N LEU A 250 6.71 10.55 -1.89
CA LEU A 250 7.43 9.92 -2.98
C LEU A 250 6.41 9.32 -3.97
N SER A 251 6.40 9.86 -5.17
CA SER A 251 5.52 9.43 -6.26
C SER A 251 6.32 8.89 -7.45
N PRO A 252 5.73 7.96 -8.26
CA PRO A 252 6.45 7.37 -9.38
C PRO A 252 6.67 8.38 -10.50
N SER A 253 7.91 8.47 -10.97
CA SER A 253 8.24 9.25 -12.16
C SER A 253 7.55 8.70 -13.42
N PRO A 254 7.42 9.50 -14.50
CA PRO A 254 6.83 9.04 -15.76
C PRO A 254 7.47 7.77 -16.32
N SER A 255 8.77 7.57 -16.11
CA SER A 255 9.47 6.35 -16.55
C SER A 255 9.04 5.11 -15.80
N VAL A 256 8.78 5.23 -14.50
CA VAL A 256 8.24 4.15 -13.64
C VAL A 256 6.80 3.83 -14.02
N GLN A 257 5.97 4.87 -14.18
CA GLN A 257 4.58 4.71 -14.62
C GLN A 257 4.48 3.99 -15.97
N ASN A 258 5.37 4.30 -16.92
CA ASN A 258 5.42 3.62 -18.21
C ASN A 258 5.86 2.15 -18.10
N ALA A 259 6.76 1.82 -17.17
CA ALA A 259 7.19 0.44 -16.96
C ALA A 259 6.05 -0.46 -16.43
N SER A 260 5.12 0.07 -15.65
CA SER A 260 3.96 -0.64 -15.10
C SER A 260 2.77 -0.76 -16.07
N ARG A 261 2.81 -0.11 -17.23
CA ARG A 261 1.73 -0.14 -18.22
C ARG A 261 1.71 -1.42 -19.05
N PRO A 262 0.56 -1.81 -19.62
CA PRO A 262 -0.75 -1.16 -19.58
C PRO A 262 -1.56 -1.44 -18.31
N ASN A 263 -1.15 -2.41 -17.52
CA ASN A 263 -1.83 -2.83 -16.29
C ASN A 263 -0.83 -2.88 -15.13
N PRO A 264 -0.95 -2.00 -14.12
CA PRO A 264 -0.05 -1.99 -12.96
C PRO A 264 -0.14 -3.28 -12.11
N MET A 265 -1.16 -4.10 -12.30
CA MET A 265 -1.32 -5.41 -11.67
C MET A 265 -0.71 -6.56 -12.48
N ASP A 266 -0.09 -6.26 -13.62
CA ASP A 266 0.59 -7.28 -14.42
C ASP A 266 1.91 -7.66 -13.76
N ALA A 267 1.93 -8.84 -13.14
CA ALA A 267 3.10 -9.37 -12.46
C ALA A 267 4.34 -9.48 -13.35
N SER A 268 4.17 -9.66 -14.67
CA SER A 268 5.29 -9.69 -15.63
C SER A 268 6.04 -8.36 -15.72
N ARG A 269 5.43 -7.27 -15.24
CA ARG A 269 6.01 -5.92 -15.20
C ARG A 269 6.73 -5.60 -13.88
N SER A 270 6.58 -6.46 -12.86
CA SER A 270 7.09 -6.18 -11.51
C SER A 270 8.59 -5.93 -11.50
N VAL A 271 9.38 -6.78 -12.14
CA VAL A 271 10.85 -6.63 -12.23
C VAL A 271 11.24 -5.35 -12.96
N ALA A 272 10.61 -5.06 -14.10
CA ALA A 272 10.89 -3.84 -14.86
C ALA A 272 10.51 -2.58 -14.07
N THR A 273 9.38 -2.61 -13.36
CA THR A 273 8.93 -1.50 -12.51
C THR A 273 9.90 -1.30 -11.35
N PHE A 274 10.31 -2.37 -10.67
CA PHE A 274 11.27 -2.35 -9.59
C PHE A 274 12.60 -1.69 -10.02
N MET A 275 13.21 -2.19 -11.10
CA MET A 275 14.48 -1.66 -11.62
C MET A 275 14.37 -0.18 -12.04
N ARG A 276 13.27 0.19 -12.70
CA ARG A 276 13.02 1.59 -13.08
C ARG A 276 12.82 2.48 -11.87
N THR A 277 12.21 1.96 -10.81
CA THR A 277 12.04 2.70 -9.55
C THR A 277 13.37 2.94 -8.88
N LEU A 278 14.26 1.95 -8.75
CA LEU A 278 15.60 2.15 -8.19
C LEU A 278 16.38 3.24 -8.94
N ILE A 279 16.35 3.21 -10.28
CA ILE A 279 17.02 4.23 -11.10
C ILE A 279 16.39 5.61 -10.90
N SER A 280 15.05 5.67 -10.81
CA SER A 280 14.33 6.92 -10.58
C SER A 280 14.60 7.47 -9.18
N MET A 281 14.56 6.63 -8.15
CA MET A 281 14.80 7.01 -6.77
C MET A 281 16.21 7.58 -6.56
N LYS A 282 17.22 7.04 -7.23
CA LYS A 282 18.56 7.66 -7.21
C LYS A 282 18.54 9.15 -7.58
N ARG A 283 17.70 9.55 -8.55
CA ARG A 283 17.56 10.95 -8.97
C ARG A 283 16.71 11.74 -7.99
N THR A 284 15.62 11.15 -7.49
CA THR A 284 14.75 11.79 -6.51
C THR A 284 15.49 12.06 -5.20
N LEU A 285 16.22 11.07 -4.69
CA LEU A 285 17.00 11.19 -3.45
C LEU A 285 18.20 12.15 -3.59
N ALA A 286 18.70 12.40 -4.81
CA ALA A 286 19.76 13.37 -5.07
C ALA A 286 19.24 14.82 -5.17
N GLN A 287 17.94 15.06 -5.11
CA GLN A 287 17.39 16.42 -5.06
C GLN A 287 17.74 17.05 -3.71
N PRO A 288 18.26 18.27 -3.67
CA PRO A 288 18.77 18.88 -2.45
C PRO A 288 17.75 18.92 -1.30
N ASP A 289 16.51 19.32 -1.60
CA ASP A 289 15.41 19.41 -0.63
C ASP A 289 15.00 18.05 -0.08
N VAL A 290 14.97 17.01 -0.91
CA VAL A 290 14.66 15.62 -0.50
C VAL A 290 15.79 15.07 0.36
N TRP A 291 17.05 15.23 -0.12
CA TRP A 291 18.22 14.73 0.58
C TRP A 291 18.41 15.39 1.95
N GLU A 292 18.26 16.70 2.05
CA GLU A 292 18.40 17.44 3.29
C GLU A 292 17.45 16.95 4.37
N ARG A 293 16.17 16.75 4.04
CA ARG A 293 15.17 16.20 4.96
C ARG A 293 15.51 14.77 5.39
N LEU A 294 15.83 13.89 4.44
CA LEU A 294 16.20 12.51 4.78
C LEU A 294 17.48 12.45 5.61
N HIS A 295 18.48 13.25 5.27
CA HIS A 295 19.73 13.34 6.05
C HIS A 295 19.47 13.82 7.48
N HIS A 296 18.68 14.88 7.62
CA HIS A 296 18.33 15.42 8.94
C HIS A 296 17.65 14.38 9.82
N HIS A 297 16.59 13.76 9.34
CA HIS A 297 15.76 12.86 10.15
C HIS A 297 16.32 11.44 10.29
N LEU A 298 16.89 10.87 9.22
CA LEU A 298 17.27 9.46 9.20
C LEU A 298 18.75 9.22 9.51
N ILE A 299 19.62 10.21 9.30
CA ILE A 299 21.07 10.06 9.52
C ILE A 299 21.53 10.84 10.74
N ALA A 300 21.34 12.16 10.78
CA ALA A 300 21.85 13.02 11.85
C ALA A 300 21.20 12.71 13.19
N ASN A 301 19.87 12.58 13.26
CA ASN A 301 19.16 12.27 14.50
C ASN A 301 19.51 10.87 15.04
N ARG A 302 19.78 9.90 14.16
CA ARG A 302 20.20 8.55 14.56
C ARG A 302 21.59 8.56 15.24
N GLN A 303 22.50 9.37 14.76
CA GLN A 303 23.83 9.54 15.38
C GLN A 303 23.71 10.16 16.77
N THR A 304 22.86 11.16 16.93
CA THR A 304 22.61 11.83 18.21
C THR A 304 21.98 10.89 19.24
N ARG A 305 20.97 10.11 18.84
CA ARG A 305 20.34 9.10 19.74
C ARG A 305 21.31 8.00 20.16
N ARG A 306 22.21 7.52 19.29
CA ARG A 306 23.24 6.52 19.64
C ARG A 306 24.32 7.06 20.60
N VAL A 307 24.58 8.34 20.58
CA VAL A 307 25.53 8.98 21.51
C VAL A 307 24.89 9.20 22.89
N ALA A 308 23.59 9.50 22.93
CA ALA A 308 22.85 9.72 24.17
C ALA A 308 22.55 8.42 24.97
N THR A 309 22.63 7.26 24.32
CA THR A 309 22.39 5.93 24.94
C THR A 309 23.67 5.18 25.33
N ARG A 310 24.83 5.81 25.16
CA ARG A 310 26.12 5.35 25.67
C ARG A 310 26.55 6.19 26.88
#